data_8bb3844f5a3de2bfe1f14cb1de978d9a
#
_entry.id   8bb3844f5a3de2bfe1f14cb1de978d9a
#
_cell.length_a   1.000
_cell.length_b   1.000
_cell.length_c   1.000
_cell.angle_alpha   90.00
_cell.angle_beta   90.00
_cell.angle_gamma   90.00
#
_symmetry.space_group_name_H-M   'P 1'
#
loop_
_entity.id
_entity.type
_entity.pdbx_description
1 polymer ?
#
loop_
_entity_poly.entity_id
_entity_poly.type
_entity_poly.pdbx_seq_one_letter_code
_entity_poly.pdbx_strand_id
1 'polypeptide(L)'
;MSYIEWGVILDNSTLIMCLLVISVSIMVHIFSLSYMEGEPHLSRFIGYLSLFTFFMLVLILSNNLIQIFIGWEGVGICSYLLINFWSGRILASQSAFKAMLINKIGDISFLLGLSYIYKITGTFQIIFINFYFSFSSNFIITFLFLLAVIGKSAQVGLHMWLPDAMEGPTPVSALIHAATMVTAGVFLIIKLSPIFENHSINLLLMVLGSITCFIAASIGSSQNDLKKVIAYSTCSQLGYMVLVCGYGYYKISLFHLFNHGIFKALLFLSAGLVIHTLNNEQSVLKMGLKKSSIIGKYSILCGSLAIIGFPFFTGYYSKDLFLELLALNNFMIFPLWLGYIAASLTCFYSLKTFYKSYYSYFSYNFNTYLNNNNSFFLIIPLFILGLGSIYLGYTFNNIICEPLFIPIVNNFTKILPLILISIITYLLFRLIPNYNFFFFSVKNFLTKTWLFNEIANKIIIKISFNYFKMIYKKIDNQILEYISASGLSNIIKYNSSINNNFWLNILPFIINSLIWSIIIIFFFF
;
A
#
# COMPACT_ATOMS: atom_id res chain seq x y z
N MET A 1 36.65 -6.08 -0.55
CA MET A 1 35.60 -5.63 -1.49
C MET A 1 34.40 -6.56 -1.33
N SER A 2 33.22 -6.03 -0.96
CA SER A 2 32.00 -6.83 -0.93
C SER A 2 31.54 -7.08 -2.36
N TYR A 3 31.62 -8.32 -2.81
CA TYR A 3 31.08 -8.69 -4.11
C TYR A 3 29.55 -8.66 -4.02
N ILE A 4 28.90 -7.90 -4.90
CA ILE A 4 27.45 -7.90 -5.06
C ILE A 4 27.14 -9.01 -6.08
N GLU A 5 26.66 -10.14 -5.60
CA GLU A 5 26.27 -11.26 -6.43
C GLU A 5 24.79 -11.14 -6.79
N TRP A 6 24.47 -11.36 -8.07
CA TRP A 6 23.09 -11.52 -8.50
C TRP A 6 22.66 -12.97 -8.27
N GLY A 7 21.94 -13.21 -7.18
CA GLY A 7 21.58 -14.57 -6.75
C GLY A 7 20.07 -14.75 -6.56
N VAL A 8 19.66 -16.01 -6.48
CA VAL A 8 18.26 -16.41 -6.25
C VAL A 8 18.22 -17.32 -5.02
N ILE A 9 17.29 -17.03 -4.08
CA ILE A 9 17.00 -17.88 -2.93
C ILE A 9 15.62 -18.51 -3.11
N LEU A 10 15.56 -19.84 -2.96
CA LEU A 10 14.33 -20.63 -3.04
C LEU A 10 13.99 -21.23 -1.66
N ASP A 11 13.46 -20.39 -0.78
CA ASP A 11 12.93 -20.81 0.52
C ASP A 11 11.43 -21.08 0.43
N ASN A 12 10.86 -21.78 1.40
CA ASN A 12 9.42 -22.04 1.46
C ASN A 12 8.60 -20.73 1.38
N SER A 13 9.07 -19.66 2.02
CA SER A 13 8.40 -18.36 1.98
C SER A 13 8.43 -17.72 0.59
N THR A 14 9.56 -17.83 -0.12
CA THR A 14 9.72 -17.30 -1.48
C THR A 14 8.91 -18.08 -2.49
N LEU A 15 8.85 -19.42 -2.37
CA LEU A 15 8.07 -20.29 -3.26
C LEU A 15 6.57 -20.01 -3.13
N ILE A 16 6.05 -19.89 -1.91
CA ILE A 16 4.63 -19.56 -1.66
C ILE A 16 4.28 -18.21 -2.27
N MET A 17 5.13 -17.20 -2.09
CA MET A 17 4.91 -15.87 -2.67
C MET A 17 5.02 -15.87 -4.20
N CYS A 18 5.96 -16.60 -4.80
CA CYS A 18 6.06 -16.74 -6.25
C CYS A 18 4.80 -17.38 -6.82
N LEU A 19 4.31 -18.45 -6.20
CA LEU A 19 3.09 -19.13 -6.62
C LEU A 19 1.89 -18.18 -6.59
N LEU A 20 1.75 -17.38 -5.52
CA LEU A 20 0.69 -16.39 -5.41
C LEU A 20 0.80 -15.32 -6.51
N VAL A 21 1.97 -14.73 -6.71
CA VAL A 21 2.14 -13.65 -7.68
C VAL A 21 1.90 -14.15 -9.10
N ILE A 22 2.44 -15.32 -9.47
CA ILE A 22 2.27 -15.87 -10.81
C ILE A 22 0.82 -16.26 -11.06
N SER A 23 0.15 -16.95 -10.12
CA SER A 23 -1.23 -17.37 -10.30
C SER A 23 -2.17 -16.17 -10.45
N VAL A 24 -2.05 -15.15 -9.60
CA VAL A 24 -2.88 -13.94 -9.71
C VAL A 24 -2.55 -13.16 -10.97
N SER A 25 -1.27 -13.04 -11.35
CA SER A 25 -0.90 -12.30 -12.56
C SER A 25 -1.46 -12.94 -13.83
N ILE A 26 -1.44 -14.27 -13.96
CA ILE A 26 -2.06 -14.99 -15.09
C ILE A 26 -3.55 -14.66 -15.17
N MET A 27 -4.28 -14.73 -14.06
CA MET A 27 -5.72 -14.44 -14.03
C MET A 27 -6.01 -12.99 -14.41
N VAL A 28 -5.18 -12.04 -13.95
CA VAL A 28 -5.32 -10.62 -14.30
C VAL A 28 -5.02 -10.37 -15.76
N HIS A 29 -3.99 -11.00 -16.35
CA HIS A 29 -3.68 -10.86 -17.78
C HIS A 29 -4.84 -11.39 -18.65
N ILE A 30 -5.39 -12.57 -18.34
CA ILE A 30 -6.54 -13.13 -19.06
C ILE A 30 -7.76 -12.19 -18.97
N PHE A 31 -8.07 -11.69 -17.77
CA PHE A 31 -9.17 -10.76 -17.55
C PHE A 31 -8.98 -9.46 -18.29
N SER A 32 -7.75 -8.94 -18.34
CA SER A 32 -7.43 -7.64 -18.95
C SER A 32 -7.65 -7.61 -20.45
N LEU A 33 -7.51 -8.73 -21.17
CA LEU A 33 -7.73 -8.81 -22.61
C LEU A 33 -9.16 -8.40 -22.99
N SER A 34 -10.14 -8.86 -22.24
CA SER A 34 -11.55 -8.55 -22.51
C SER A 34 -12.03 -7.28 -21.81
N TYR A 35 -11.50 -6.96 -20.61
CA TYR A 35 -11.88 -5.76 -19.88
C TYR A 35 -11.44 -4.48 -20.59
N MET A 36 -10.26 -4.50 -21.23
CA MET A 36 -9.67 -3.37 -21.97
C MET A 36 -9.92 -3.48 -23.49
N GLU A 37 -10.87 -4.30 -23.91
CA GLU A 37 -11.27 -4.41 -25.30
C GLU A 37 -11.77 -3.06 -25.81
N GLY A 38 -11.20 -2.59 -26.94
CA GLY A 38 -11.50 -1.26 -27.51
C GLY A 38 -10.56 -0.13 -27.07
N GLU A 39 -9.69 -0.32 -26.08
CA GLU A 39 -8.66 0.66 -25.72
C GLU A 39 -7.49 0.65 -26.71
N PRO A 40 -7.11 1.79 -27.31
CA PRO A 40 -6.08 1.84 -28.36
C PRO A 40 -4.68 1.46 -27.87
N HIS A 41 -4.41 1.56 -26.58
CA HIS A 41 -3.11 1.30 -25.98
C HIS A 41 -3.03 -0.01 -25.19
N LEU A 42 -3.80 -1.03 -25.58
CA LEU A 42 -3.85 -2.32 -24.89
C LEU A 42 -2.47 -3.00 -24.80
N SER A 43 -1.67 -2.97 -25.87
CA SER A 43 -0.31 -3.55 -25.87
C SER A 43 0.60 -2.92 -24.81
N ARG A 44 0.56 -1.59 -24.68
CA ARG A 44 1.29 -0.86 -23.63
C ARG A 44 0.80 -1.24 -22.24
N PHE A 45 -0.50 -1.44 -22.07
CA PHE A 45 -1.09 -1.86 -20.80
C PHE A 45 -0.58 -3.24 -20.36
N ILE A 46 -0.61 -4.22 -21.24
CA ILE A 46 -0.12 -5.58 -20.98
C ILE A 46 1.39 -5.57 -20.69
N GLY A 47 2.16 -4.76 -21.45
CA GLY A 47 3.59 -4.58 -21.20
C GLY A 47 3.90 -4.04 -19.82
N TYR A 48 3.12 -3.07 -19.30
CA TYR A 48 3.30 -2.55 -17.93
C TYR A 48 2.91 -3.58 -16.87
N LEU A 49 1.87 -4.39 -17.10
CA LEU A 49 1.49 -5.47 -16.18
C LEU A 49 2.59 -6.54 -16.10
N SER A 50 3.14 -6.95 -17.25
CA SER A 50 4.22 -7.97 -17.27
C SER A 50 5.51 -7.45 -16.63
N LEU A 51 5.87 -6.20 -16.88
CA LEU A 51 7.04 -5.56 -16.26
C LEU A 51 6.87 -5.42 -14.73
N PHE A 52 5.67 -5.12 -14.29
CA PHE A 52 5.33 -5.07 -12.86
C PHE A 52 5.50 -6.44 -12.19
N THR A 53 5.00 -7.52 -12.82
CA THR A 53 5.17 -8.88 -12.29
C THR A 53 6.64 -9.32 -12.29
N PHE A 54 7.41 -8.95 -13.29
CA PHE A 54 8.85 -9.20 -13.35
C PHE A 54 9.58 -8.58 -12.14
N PHE A 55 9.38 -7.29 -11.87
CA PHE A 55 10.04 -6.64 -10.72
C PHE A 55 9.59 -7.22 -9.38
N MET A 56 8.35 -7.68 -9.29
CA MET A 56 7.89 -8.36 -8.07
C MET A 56 8.60 -9.70 -7.88
N LEU A 57 8.81 -10.48 -8.94
CA LEU A 57 9.57 -11.73 -8.87
C LEU A 57 11.04 -11.48 -8.52
N VAL A 58 11.66 -10.44 -9.07
CA VAL A 58 13.03 -10.02 -8.70
C VAL A 58 13.11 -9.71 -7.19
N LEU A 59 12.10 -9.03 -6.63
CA LEU A 59 12.03 -8.72 -5.20
C LEU A 59 11.95 -10.00 -4.35
N ILE A 60 11.07 -10.93 -4.72
CA ILE A 60 10.80 -12.15 -3.93
C ILE A 60 12.03 -13.07 -3.93
N LEU A 61 12.60 -13.30 -5.11
CA LEU A 61 13.68 -14.27 -5.33
C LEU A 61 15.06 -13.75 -4.92
N SER A 62 15.18 -12.50 -4.52
CA SER A 62 16.45 -11.84 -4.22
C SER A 62 17.27 -12.53 -3.13
N ASN A 63 18.60 -12.62 -3.36
CA ASN A 63 19.59 -13.10 -2.41
C ASN A 63 20.17 -11.98 -1.53
N ASN A 64 20.16 -10.76 -2.01
CA ASN A 64 20.75 -9.62 -1.30
C ASN A 64 19.78 -8.44 -1.21
N LEU A 65 20.02 -7.55 -0.26
CA LEU A 65 19.17 -6.38 -0.01
C LEU A 65 19.16 -5.37 -1.16
N ILE A 66 20.24 -5.27 -1.94
CA ILE A 66 20.30 -4.39 -3.11
C ILE A 66 19.36 -4.89 -4.19
N GLN A 67 19.33 -6.19 -4.42
CA GLN A 67 18.41 -6.81 -5.37
C GLN A 67 16.95 -6.67 -4.93
N ILE A 68 16.67 -6.79 -3.60
CA ILE A 68 15.35 -6.44 -3.05
C ILE A 68 15.00 -5.00 -3.42
N PHE A 69 15.93 -4.05 -3.22
CA PHE A 69 15.69 -2.64 -3.47
C PHE A 69 15.42 -2.35 -4.96
N ILE A 70 16.12 -3.01 -5.89
CA ILE A 70 15.84 -2.88 -7.32
C ILE A 70 14.42 -3.33 -7.65
N GLY A 71 14.01 -4.49 -7.14
CA GLY A 71 12.63 -4.95 -7.29
C GLY A 71 11.61 -4.01 -6.63
N TRP A 72 11.94 -3.49 -5.45
CA TRP A 72 11.12 -2.56 -4.68
C TRP A 72 10.87 -1.24 -5.42
N GLU A 73 11.89 -0.60 -5.94
CA GLU A 73 11.78 0.62 -6.76
C GLU A 73 11.07 0.33 -8.08
N GLY A 74 11.41 -0.80 -8.75
CA GLY A 74 10.80 -1.19 -10.01
C GLY A 74 9.28 -1.35 -9.91
N VAL A 75 8.80 -2.01 -8.85
CA VAL A 75 7.35 -2.10 -8.56
C VAL A 75 6.75 -0.70 -8.32
N GLY A 76 7.49 0.22 -7.67
CA GLY A 76 7.05 1.60 -7.45
C GLY A 76 6.87 2.37 -8.76
N ILE A 77 7.81 2.29 -9.68
CA ILE A 77 7.76 2.95 -11.00
C ILE A 77 6.63 2.36 -11.86
N CYS A 78 6.53 1.03 -11.91
CA CYS A 78 5.47 0.38 -12.69
C CYS A 78 4.08 0.72 -12.15
N SER A 79 3.91 0.81 -10.82
CA SER A 79 2.64 1.23 -10.23
C SER A 79 2.26 2.66 -10.63
N TYR A 80 3.22 3.58 -10.67
CA TYR A 80 3.00 4.94 -11.17
C TYR A 80 2.48 4.94 -12.61
N LEU A 81 3.14 4.18 -13.52
CA LEU A 81 2.74 4.08 -14.92
C LEU A 81 1.35 3.46 -15.10
N LEU A 82 1.02 2.45 -14.29
CA LEU A 82 -0.26 1.76 -14.33
C LEU A 82 -1.41 2.60 -13.76
N ILE A 83 -1.20 3.33 -12.68
CA ILE A 83 -2.22 4.25 -12.12
C ILE A 83 -2.46 5.40 -13.08
N ASN A 84 -1.40 5.96 -13.68
CA ASN A 84 -1.46 7.04 -14.67
C ASN A 84 -1.77 6.56 -16.10
N PHE A 85 -2.29 5.36 -16.27
CA PHE A 85 -2.58 4.81 -17.62
C PHE A 85 -3.45 5.75 -18.44
N TRP A 86 -4.50 6.31 -17.85
CA TRP A 86 -5.34 7.35 -18.44
C TRP A 86 -4.82 8.75 -18.10
N SER A 87 -3.65 9.10 -18.63
CA SER A 87 -2.96 10.37 -18.35
C SER A 87 -3.77 11.63 -18.69
N GLY A 88 -4.79 11.53 -19.55
CA GLY A 88 -5.73 12.62 -19.83
C GLY A 88 -6.69 12.96 -18.68
N ARG A 89 -6.79 12.09 -17.65
CA ARG A 89 -7.60 12.35 -16.46
C ARG A 89 -6.75 13.00 -15.39
N ILE A 90 -7.05 14.25 -15.02
CA ILE A 90 -6.32 15.00 -14.00
C ILE A 90 -6.28 14.23 -12.66
N LEU A 91 -7.40 13.61 -12.26
CA LEU A 91 -7.47 12.82 -11.02
C LEU A 91 -6.53 11.61 -11.02
N ALA A 92 -6.37 10.94 -12.16
CA ALA A 92 -5.47 9.81 -12.28
C ALA A 92 -4.00 10.24 -12.17
N SER A 93 -3.62 11.34 -12.81
CA SER A 93 -2.26 11.88 -12.71
C SER A 93 -1.93 12.37 -11.31
N GLN A 94 -2.85 13.07 -10.64
CA GLN A 94 -2.67 13.50 -9.24
C GLN A 94 -2.54 12.32 -8.28
N SER A 95 -3.36 11.28 -8.43
CA SER A 95 -3.31 10.09 -7.60
C SER A 95 -2.02 9.30 -7.80
N ALA A 96 -1.53 9.18 -9.04
CA ALA A 96 -0.26 8.54 -9.35
C ALA A 96 0.94 9.29 -8.74
N PHE A 97 0.95 10.62 -8.85
CA PHE A 97 1.95 11.47 -8.22
C PHE A 97 1.95 11.33 -6.69
N LYS A 98 0.77 11.35 -6.08
CA LYS A 98 0.61 11.15 -4.64
C LYS A 98 1.15 9.79 -4.19
N ALA A 99 0.83 8.71 -4.92
CA ALA A 99 1.33 7.39 -4.65
C ALA A 99 2.86 7.32 -4.74
N MET A 100 3.45 7.92 -5.76
CA MET A 100 4.90 7.98 -5.93
C MET A 100 5.57 8.74 -4.77
N LEU A 101 5.09 9.93 -4.41
CA LEU A 101 5.69 10.76 -3.35
C LEU A 101 5.65 10.07 -1.98
N ILE A 102 4.51 9.48 -1.63
CA ILE A 102 4.37 8.80 -0.33
C ILE A 102 5.27 7.56 -0.27
N ASN A 103 5.35 6.78 -1.33
CA ASN A 103 6.23 5.62 -1.39
C ASN A 103 7.71 6.00 -1.34
N LYS A 104 8.12 7.13 -1.92
CA LYS A 104 9.51 7.63 -1.85
C LYS A 104 9.98 7.90 -0.41
N ILE A 105 9.09 8.27 0.50
CA ILE A 105 9.45 8.39 1.93
C ILE A 105 9.91 7.03 2.47
N GLY A 106 9.19 5.96 2.14
CA GLY A 106 9.58 4.60 2.49
C GLY A 106 10.87 4.14 1.79
N ASP A 107 11.05 4.49 0.51
CA ASP A 107 12.22 4.12 -0.27
C ASP A 107 13.50 4.77 0.30
N ILE A 108 13.44 6.03 0.70
CA ILE A 108 14.55 6.75 1.35
C ILE A 108 14.91 6.07 2.68
N SER A 109 13.93 5.71 3.49
CA SER A 109 14.18 5.01 4.76
C SER A 109 14.80 3.64 4.54
N PHE A 110 14.42 2.93 3.47
CA PHE A 110 15.03 1.66 3.08
C PHE A 110 16.52 1.84 2.72
N LEU A 111 16.86 2.85 1.90
CA LEU A 111 18.25 3.15 1.53
C LEU A 111 19.12 3.52 2.74
N LEU A 112 18.57 4.31 3.66
CA LEU A 112 19.26 4.60 4.92
C LEU A 112 19.49 3.34 5.73
N GLY A 113 18.50 2.45 5.82
CA GLY A 113 18.64 1.14 6.46
C GLY A 113 19.72 0.29 5.82
N LEU A 114 19.81 0.26 4.48
CA LEU A 114 20.88 -0.42 3.74
C LEU A 114 22.27 0.10 4.12
N SER A 115 22.43 1.42 4.17
CA SER A 115 23.72 2.02 4.50
C SER A 115 24.19 1.68 5.92
N TYR A 116 23.26 1.64 6.87
CA TYR A 116 23.54 1.23 8.25
C TYR A 116 23.87 -0.26 8.36
N ILE A 117 23.15 -1.13 7.66
CA ILE A 117 23.46 -2.57 7.63
C ILE A 117 24.88 -2.79 7.10
N TYR A 118 25.20 -2.17 5.98
CA TYR A 118 26.55 -2.31 5.39
C TYR A 118 27.65 -1.84 6.35
N LYS A 119 27.42 -0.75 7.06
CA LYS A 119 28.38 -0.24 8.06
C LYS A 119 28.64 -1.25 9.19
N ILE A 120 27.63 -2.05 9.57
CA ILE A 120 27.73 -2.99 10.70
C ILE A 120 28.22 -4.36 10.24
N THR A 121 27.62 -4.92 9.18
CA THR A 121 27.85 -6.31 8.74
C THR A 121 28.90 -6.42 7.63
N GLY A 122 29.19 -5.33 6.90
CA GLY A 122 30.07 -5.33 5.74
C GLY A 122 29.54 -6.08 4.51
N THR A 123 28.31 -6.66 4.60
CA THR A 123 27.71 -7.47 3.52
C THR A 123 26.26 -7.11 3.30
N PHE A 124 25.74 -7.39 2.07
CA PHE A 124 24.33 -7.21 1.74
C PHE A 124 23.57 -8.55 1.60
N GLN A 125 24.24 -9.68 1.79
CA GLN A 125 23.62 -10.98 1.65
C GLN A 125 22.67 -11.27 2.81
N ILE A 126 21.43 -11.64 2.50
CA ILE A 126 20.34 -11.82 3.48
C ILE A 126 20.67 -12.89 4.51
N ILE A 127 21.30 -13.98 4.09
CA ILE A 127 21.64 -15.11 4.96
C ILE A 127 22.58 -14.64 6.09
N PHE A 128 23.66 -13.91 5.74
CA PHE A 128 24.63 -13.40 6.73
C PHE A 128 24.01 -12.33 7.63
N ILE A 129 23.17 -11.48 7.07
CA ILE A 129 22.46 -10.45 7.81
C ILE A 129 21.52 -11.09 8.84
N ASN A 130 20.72 -12.06 8.43
CA ASN A 130 19.80 -12.77 9.33
C ASN A 130 20.57 -13.52 10.43
N PHE A 131 21.69 -14.13 10.10
CA PHE A 131 22.56 -14.79 11.08
C PHE A 131 23.14 -13.77 12.08
N TYR A 132 23.64 -12.62 11.63
CA TYR A 132 24.18 -11.58 12.49
C TYR A 132 23.12 -11.02 13.45
N PHE A 133 21.94 -10.70 12.93
CA PHE A 133 20.86 -10.09 13.73
C PHE A 133 20.10 -11.09 14.61
N SER A 134 20.27 -12.39 14.44
CA SER A 134 19.78 -13.38 15.41
C SER A 134 20.45 -13.26 16.78
N PHE A 135 21.65 -12.66 16.85
CA PHE A 135 22.40 -12.45 18.09
C PHE A 135 22.45 -10.99 18.55
N SER A 136 22.12 -10.03 17.70
CA SER A 136 22.22 -8.60 17.99
C SER A 136 21.06 -7.82 17.40
N SER A 137 20.37 -7.04 18.21
CA SER A 137 19.27 -6.18 17.73
C SER A 137 19.70 -4.72 17.69
N ASN A 138 19.44 -4.03 16.56
CA ASN A 138 19.69 -2.61 16.39
C ASN A 138 18.39 -1.85 16.11
N PHE A 139 17.94 -1.06 17.08
CA PHE A 139 16.69 -0.31 17.00
C PHE A 139 16.62 0.64 15.79
N ILE A 140 17.71 1.33 15.44
CA ILE A 140 17.73 2.29 14.33
C ILE A 140 17.47 1.61 13.00
N ILE A 141 18.13 0.47 12.74
CA ILE A 141 17.98 -0.29 11.49
C ILE A 141 16.54 -0.80 11.38
N THR A 142 16.06 -1.43 12.43
CA THR A 142 14.70 -2.00 12.46
C THR A 142 13.64 -0.92 12.27
N PHE A 143 13.83 0.26 12.86
CA PHE A 143 12.93 1.41 12.70
C PHE A 143 12.92 1.95 11.27
N LEU A 144 14.09 2.04 10.60
CA LEU A 144 14.20 2.48 9.22
C LEU A 144 13.50 1.52 8.24
N PHE A 145 13.69 0.20 8.43
CA PHE A 145 12.96 -0.79 7.63
C PHE A 145 11.46 -0.80 7.95
N LEU A 146 11.07 -0.54 9.20
CA LEU A 146 9.67 -0.39 9.57
C LEU A 146 9.01 0.78 8.82
N LEU A 147 9.68 1.92 8.70
CA LEU A 147 9.18 3.05 7.89
C LEU A 147 9.00 2.68 6.42
N ALA A 148 9.93 1.91 5.84
CA ALA A 148 9.79 1.39 4.48
C ALA A 148 8.55 0.49 4.34
N VAL A 149 8.32 -0.40 5.31
CA VAL A 149 7.13 -1.26 5.38
C VAL A 149 5.85 -0.43 5.47
N ILE A 150 5.79 0.58 6.35
CA ILE A 150 4.62 1.46 6.51
C ILE A 150 4.25 2.11 5.18
N GLY A 151 5.25 2.54 4.39
CA GLY A 151 5.04 3.15 3.08
C GLY A 151 4.34 2.21 2.09
N LYS A 152 4.93 1.05 1.81
CA LYS A 152 4.41 0.11 0.80
C LYS A 152 3.18 -0.65 1.28
N SER A 153 3.13 -1.08 2.53
CA SER A 153 1.95 -1.79 3.08
C SER A 153 0.81 -0.87 3.50
N ALA A 154 0.91 0.43 3.20
CA ALA A 154 -0.12 1.43 3.46
C ALA A 154 -0.65 1.40 4.91
N GLN A 155 0.25 1.40 5.89
CA GLN A 155 -0.11 1.50 7.29
C GLN A 155 -0.46 2.95 7.67
N VAL A 156 -1.15 3.14 8.79
CA VAL A 156 -1.54 4.48 9.27
C VAL A 156 -0.33 5.43 9.30
N GLY A 157 -0.54 6.63 8.79
CA GLY A 157 0.48 7.64 8.50
C GLY A 157 0.75 7.77 7.01
N LEU A 158 1.03 6.69 6.30
CA LEU A 158 1.32 6.69 4.86
C LEU A 158 0.28 5.92 4.01
N HIS A 159 -0.93 5.69 4.52
CA HIS A 159 -1.97 4.87 3.85
C HIS A 159 -2.76 5.60 2.75
N MET A 160 -2.72 6.93 2.69
CA MET A 160 -3.63 7.75 1.86
C MET A 160 -3.47 7.54 0.34
N TRP A 161 -2.34 7.02 -0.11
CA TRP A 161 -2.11 6.77 -1.53
C TRP A 161 -2.93 5.59 -2.07
N LEU A 162 -3.23 4.59 -1.23
CA LEU A 162 -3.87 3.35 -1.66
C LEU A 162 -5.32 3.55 -2.13
N PRO A 163 -6.21 4.27 -1.40
CA PRO A 163 -7.56 4.54 -1.89
C PRO A 163 -7.59 5.45 -3.13
N ASP A 164 -6.63 6.38 -3.26
CA ASP A 164 -6.56 7.28 -4.39
C ASP A 164 -6.02 6.56 -5.64
N ALA A 165 -5.18 5.52 -5.48
CA ALA A 165 -4.72 4.67 -6.57
C ALA A 165 -5.86 3.91 -7.30
N MET A 166 -7.09 3.90 -6.75
CA MET A 166 -8.26 3.29 -7.39
C MET A 166 -8.75 4.03 -8.65
N GLU A 167 -8.18 5.17 -8.99
CA GLU A 167 -8.46 5.89 -10.26
C GLU A 167 -7.95 5.14 -11.50
N GLY A 168 -7.03 4.18 -11.31
CA GLY A 168 -6.55 3.31 -12.37
C GLY A 168 -7.59 2.25 -12.82
N PRO A 169 -7.30 1.53 -13.94
CA PRO A 169 -8.13 0.43 -14.41
C PRO A 169 -8.29 -0.69 -13.37
N THR A 170 -9.44 -1.38 -13.35
CA THR A 170 -9.72 -2.44 -12.36
C THR A 170 -8.74 -3.62 -12.38
N PRO A 171 -8.21 -4.11 -13.53
CA PRO A 171 -7.18 -5.16 -13.51
C PRO A 171 -5.90 -4.73 -12.79
N VAL A 172 -5.55 -3.43 -12.88
CA VAL A 172 -4.40 -2.85 -12.16
C VAL A 172 -4.62 -2.90 -10.66
N SER A 173 -5.79 -2.48 -10.19
CA SER A 173 -6.11 -2.55 -8.77
C SER A 173 -6.10 -3.97 -8.23
N ALA A 174 -6.57 -4.96 -9.01
CA ALA A 174 -6.50 -6.36 -8.64
C ALA A 174 -5.04 -6.84 -8.46
N LEU A 175 -4.12 -6.43 -9.34
CA LEU A 175 -2.74 -6.86 -9.29
C LEU A 175 -1.96 -6.13 -8.18
N ILE A 176 -2.01 -4.77 -8.14
CA ILE A 176 -1.25 -3.95 -7.19
C ILE A 176 -1.65 -4.27 -5.74
N HIS A 177 -2.96 -4.33 -5.46
CA HIS A 177 -3.46 -4.36 -4.08
C HIS A 177 -3.78 -5.76 -3.57
N ALA A 178 -3.95 -6.78 -4.43
CA ALA A 178 -4.22 -8.13 -3.98
C ALA A 178 -2.94 -8.89 -3.60
N ALA A 179 -1.96 -8.99 -4.53
CA ALA A 179 -0.89 -9.96 -4.41
C ALA A 179 0.53 -9.38 -4.41
N THR A 180 0.70 -8.06 -4.69
CA THR A 180 2.03 -7.61 -5.06
C THR A 180 2.56 -6.42 -4.26
N MET A 181 2.34 -5.17 -4.69
CA MET A 181 3.02 -4.01 -4.13
C MET A 181 2.81 -3.85 -2.62
N VAL A 182 1.57 -4.00 -2.18
CA VAL A 182 1.21 -3.78 -0.78
C VAL A 182 1.66 -4.95 0.11
N THR A 183 1.69 -6.16 -0.45
CA THR A 183 2.18 -7.36 0.23
C THR A 183 3.70 -7.40 0.34
N ALA A 184 4.43 -6.66 -0.52
CA ALA A 184 5.89 -6.57 -0.46
C ALA A 184 6.40 -6.03 0.89
N GLY A 185 5.67 -5.10 1.54
CA GLY A 185 6.02 -4.63 2.88
C GLY A 185 5.95 -5.72 3.94
N VAL A 186 4.87 -6.52 3.95
CA VAL A 186 4.72 -7.64 4.89
C VAL A 186 5.75 -8.74 4.58
N PHE A 187 5.98 -9.04 3.30
CA PHE A 187 6.99 -10.01 2.88
C PHE A 187 8.41 -9.61 3.33
N LEU A 188 8.73 -8.31 3.30
CA LEU A 188 10.01 -7.81 3.80
C LEU A 188 10.18 -8.10 5.31
N ILE A 189 9.14 -7.93 6.13
CA ILE A 189 9.18 -8.29 7.56
C ILE A 189 9.44 -9.79 7.71
N ILE A 190 8.76 -10.63 6.93
CA ILE A 190 8.91 -12.09 7.01
C ILE A 190 10.31 -12.53 6.59
N LYS A 191 10.85 -11.96 5.51
CA LYS A 191 12.17 -12.32 4.97
C LYS A 191 13.32 -11.86 5.87
N LEU A 192 13.12 -10.74 6.56
CA LEU A 192 14.09 -10.16 7.51
C LEU A 192 13.64 -10.33 8.96
N SER A 193 12.93 -11.41 9.27
CA SER A 193 12.37 -11.64 10.61
C SER A 193 13.38 -11.48 11.75
N PRO A 194 14.64 -11.95 11.68
CA PRO A 194 15.59 -11.77 12.78
C PRO A 194 15.94 -10.31 13.07
N ILE A 195 15.87 -9.44 12.06
CA ILE A 195 16.06 -7.99 12.29
C ILE A 195 14.91 -7.44 13.14
N PHE A 196 13.67 -7.91 12.89
CA PHE A 196 12.47 -7.40 13.55
C PHE A 196 12.20 -8.02 14.93
N GLU A 197 12.94 -9.05 15.35
CA GLU A 197 12.82 -9.69 16.68
C GLU A 197 13.38 -8.80 17.83
N ASN A 198 13.01 -7.53 17.82
CA ASN A 198 13.31 -6.58 18.89
C ASN A 198 12.02 -6.25 19.65
N HIS A 199 12.00 -6.41 20.96
CA HIS A 199 10.81 -6.23 21.80
C HIS A 199 10.13 -4.87 21.58
N SER A 200 10.88 -3.78 21.48
CA SER A 200 10.33 -2.43 21.25
C SER A 200 9.68 -2.27 19.86
N ILE A 201 10.27 -2.88 18.85
CA ILE A 201 9.74 -2.84 17.48
C ILE A 201 8.53 -3.76 17.34
N ASN A 202 8.54 -4.91 17.99
CA ASN A 202 7.38 -5.81 18.03
C ASN A 202 6.17 -5.11 18.63
N LEU A 203 6.33 -4.35 19.72
CA LEU A 203 5.27 -3.52 20.29
C LEU A 203 4.75 -2.47 19.29
N LEU A 204 5.65 -1.80 18.57
CA LEU A 204 5.26 -0.83 17.55
C LEU A 204 4.49 -1.50 16.40
N LEU A 205 4.93 -2.66 15.91
CA LEU A 205 4.22 -3.43 14.88
C LEU A 205 2.82 -3.84 15.33
N MET A 206 2.66 -4.31 16.58
CA MET A 206 1.36 -4.68 17.13
C MET A 206 0.41 -3.50 17.20
N VAL A 207 0.87 -2.37 17.72
CA VAL A 207 0.05 -1.16 17.89
C VAL A 207 -0.30 -0.55 16.53
N LEU A 208 0.68 -0.38 15.65
CA LEU A 208 0.44 0.14 14.29
C LEU A 208 -0.51 -0.76 13.50
N GLY A 209 -0.29 -2.07 13.51
CA GLY A 209 -1.14 -3.04 12.83
C GLY A 209 -2.59 -3.00 13.32
N SER A 210 -2.81 -2.96 14.64
CA SER A 210 -4.16 -2.91 15.23
C SER A 210 -4.88 -1.60 14.94
N ILE A 211 -4.20 -0.47 15.02
CA ILE A 211 -4.77 0.84 14.69
C ILE A 211 -5.12 0.92 13.19
N THR A 212 -4.25 0.39 12.31
CA THR A 212 -4.54 0.37 10.86
C THR A 212 -5.75 -0.50 10.55
N CYS A 213 -5.88 -1.67 11.17
CA CYS A 213 -7.06 -2.52 11.02
C CYS A 213 -8.34 -1.77 11.35
N PHE A 214 -8.38 -1.13 12.51
CA PHE A 214 -9.58 -0.45 13.00
C PHE A 214 -9.94 0.77 12.16
N ILE A 215 -8.97 1.66 11.88
CA ILE A 215 -9.20 2.88 11.09
C ILE A 215 -9.64 2.52 9.68
N ALA A 216 -8.95 1.60 9.01
CA ALA A 216 -9.30 1.22 7.65
C ALA A 216 -10.68 0.53 7.57
N ALA A 217 -11.03 -0.34 8.53
CA ALA A 217 -12.32 -0.98 8.57
C ALA A 217 -13.46 0.02 8.85
N SER A 218 -13.24 0.99 9.73
CA SER A 218 -14.22 2.03 10.04
C SER A 218 -14.48 2.95 8.84
N ILE A 219 -13.43 3.37 8.12
CA ILE A 219 -13.57 4.15 6.89
C ILE A 219 -14.29 3.34 5.80
N GLY A 220 -13.87 2.09 5.60
CA GLY A 220 -14.47 1.19 4.59
C GLY A 220 -15.97 0.99 4.78
N SER A 221 -16.45 0.98 6.02
CA SER A 221 -17.88 0.86 6.35
C SER A 221 -18.73 2.04 5.85
N SER A 222 -18.14 3.23 5.74
CA SER A 222 -18.82 4.49 5.39
C SER A 222 -18.68 4.87 3.91
N GLN A 223 -17.71 4.31 3.19
CA GLN A 223 -17.48 4.64 1.78
C GLN A 223 -18.63 4.20 0.86
N ASN A 224 -18.84 4.98 -0.21
CA ASN A 224 -19.88 4.72 -1.21
C ASN A 224 -19.33 4.17 -2.53
N ASP A 225 -18.01 4.30 -2.79
CA ASP A 225 -17.38 3.79 -3.99
C ASP A 225 -16.93 2.34 -3.80
N LEU A 226 -17.35 1.43 -4.68
CA LEU A 226 -17.09 -0.01 -4.57
C LEU A 226 -15.59 -0.30 -4.54
N LYS A 227 -14.81 0.31 -5.44
CA LYS A 227 -13.35 0.13 -5.46
C LYS A 227 -12.71 0.63 -4.16
N LYS A 228 -13.12 1.80 -3.65
CA LYS A 228 -12.56 2.36 -2.41
C LYS A 228 -12.90 1.48 -1.20
N VAL A 229 -14.10 0.89 -1.13
CA VAL A 229 -14.43 -0.06 -0.04
C VAL A 229 -13.51 -1.27 -0.07
N ILE A 230 -13.29 -1.87 -1.26
CA ILE A 230 -12.37 -3.00 -1.40
C ILE A 230 -10.93 -2.59 -1.07
N ALA A 231 -10.51 -1.36 -1.39
CA ALA A 231 -9.18 -0.83 -1.05
C ALA A 231 -8.98 -0.64 0.46
N TYR A 232 -9.93 -0.04 1.17
CA TYR A 232 -9.87 0.06 2.63
C TYR A 232 -9.91 -1.30 3.32
N SER A 233 -10.63 -2.25 2.73
CA SER A 233 -10.60 -3.61 3.24
C SER A 233 -9.25 -4.32 3.00
N THR A 234 -8.45 -3.94 1.96
CA THR A 234 -7.07 -4.42 1.87
C THR A 234 -6.17 -3.81 2.94
N CYS A 235 -6.27 -2.50 3.19
CA CYS A 235 -5.54 -1.86 4.29
C CYS A 235 -5.82 -2.53 5.63
N SER A 236 -7.08 -2.86 5.93
CA SER A 236 -7.43 -3.52 7.19
C SER A 236 -6.83 -4.93 7.30
N GLN A 237 -6.83 -5.71 6.22
CA GLN A 237 -6.23 -7.06 6.25
C GLN A 237 -4.69 -7.02 6.37
N LEU A 238 -4.05 -6.04 5.72
CA LEU A 238 -2.61 -5.83 5.88
C LEU A 238 -2.24 -5.39 7.29
N GLY A 239 -3.09 -4.57 7.92
CA GLY A 239 -2.95 -4.24 9.33
C GLY A 239 -2.96 -5.49 10.22
N TYR A 240 -3.84 -6.47 9.95
CA TYR A 240 -3.80 -7.76 10.66
C TYR A 240 -2.49 -8.52 10.44
N MET A 241 -1.98 -8.56 9.20
CA MET A 241 -0.71 -9.25 8.92
C MET A 241 0.46 -8.62 9.69
N VAL A 242 0.54 -7.28 9.70
CA VAL A 242 1.56 -6.55 10.45
C VAL A 242 1.42 -6.78 11.96
N LEU A 243 0.19 -6.81 12.47
CA LEU A 243 -0.11 -7.11 13.86
C LEU A 243 0.39 -8.51 14.24
N VAL A 244 0.09 -9.51 13.42
CA VAL A 244 0.52 -10.91 13.64
C VAL A 244 2.05 -11.05 13.56
N CYS A 245 2.71 -10.33 12.66
CA CYS A 245 4.17 -10.24 12.62
C CYS A 245 4.74 -9.65 13.92
N GLY A 246 4.07 -8.63 14.51
CA GLY A 246 4.47 -8.07 15.80
C GLY A 246 4.42 -9.07 16.96
N TYR A 247 3.58 -10.09 16.89
CA TYR A 247 3.57 -11.20 17.85
C TYR A 247 4.61 -12.29 17.52
N GLY A 248 5.37 -12.16 16.44
CA GLY A 248 6.37 -13.14 16.02
C GLY A 248 5.82 -14.32 15.19
N TYR A 249 4.53 -14.32 14.85
CA TYR A 249 3.92 -15.42 14.08
C TYR A 249 4.05 -15.20 12.57
N TYR A 250 5.28 -15.15 12.05
CA TYR A 250 5.58 -14.86 10.64
C TYR A 250 4.98 -15.88 9.66
N LYS A 251 5.00 -17.18 9.97
CA LYS A 251 4.42 -18.23 9.14
C LYS A 251 2.91 -18.05 8.95
N ILE A 252 2.20 -17.66 10.01
CA ILE A 252 0.74 -17.44 9.97
C ILE A 252 0.40 -16.18 9.20
N SER A 253 1.20 -15.13 9.35
CA SER A 253 1.08 -13.93 8.54
C SER A 253 1.27 -14.23 7.05
N LEU A 254 2.26 -15.08 6.67
CA LEU A 254 2.46 -15.55 5.31
C LEU A 254 1.25 -16.34 4.79
N PHE A 255 0.70 -17.21 5.60
CA PHE A 255 -0.50 -17.99 5.25
C PHE A 255 -1.71 -17.10 4.98
N HIS A 256 -1.94 -16.11 5.87
CA HIS A 256 -3.01 -15.15 5.64
C HIS A 256 -2.76 -14.28 4.41
N LEU A 257 -1.52 -13.90 4.14
CA LEU A 257 -1.11 -13.13 2.96
C LEU A 257 -1.42 -13.91 1.67
N PHE A 258 -1.13 -15.21 1.62
CA PHE A 258 -1.44 -16.07 0.49
C PHE A 258 -2.96 -16.14 0.23
N ASN A 259 -3.75 -16.42 1.25
CA ASN A 259 -5.19 -16.48 1.15
C ASN A 259 -5.80 -15.12 0.75
N HIS A 260 -5.28 -14.03 1.35
CA HIS A 260 -5.67 -12.66 1.04
C HIS A 260 -5.51 -12.32 -0.43
N GLY A 261 -4.37 -12.68 -1.03
CA GLY A 261 -4.12 -12.42 -2.45
C GLY A 261 -5.18 -13.00 -3.36
N ILE A 262 -5.64 -14.23 -3.08
CA ILE A 262 -6.63 -14.95 -3.89
C ILE A 262 -8.02 -14.32 -3.76
N PHE A 263 -8.55 -14.17 -2.55
CA PHE A 263 -9.90 -13.63 -2.40
C PHE A 263 -9.99 -12.13 -2.72
N LYS A 264 -8.90 -11.37 -2.60
CA LYS A 264 -8.88 -9.97 -3.02
C LYS A 264 -8.82 -9.82 -4.53
N ALA A 265 -8.01 -10.62 -5.21
CA ALA A 265 -8.03 -10.65 -6.66
C ALA A 265 -9.44 -10.97 -7.18
N LEU A 266 -10.12 -11.97 -6.58
CA LEU A 266 -11.50 -12.30 -6.90
C LEU A 266 -12.45 -11.11 -6.70
N LEU A 267 -12.35 -10.39 -5.57
CA LEU A 267 -13.21 -9.23 -5.29
C LEU A 267 -12.98 -8.07 -6.27
N PHE A 268 -11.72 -7.76 -6.61
CA PHE A 268 -11.44 -6.68 -7.56
C PHE A 268 -11.88 -7.03 -8.98
N LEU A 269 -11.64 -8.26 -9.44
CA LEU A 269 -12.05 -8.67 -10.79
C LEU A 269 -13.58 -8.78 -10.89
N SER A 270 -14.25 -9.27 -9.85
CA SER A 270 -15.71 -9.30 -9.81
C SER A 270 -16.33 -7.89 -9.73
N ALA A 271 -15.72 -6.97 -8.97
CA ALA A 271 -16.09 -5.56 -8.99
C ALA A 271 -15.87 -4.93 -10.37
N GLY A 272 -14.79 -5.31 -11.07
CA GLY A 272 -14.53 -4.90 -12.44
C GLY A 272 -15.65 -5.31 -13.38
N LEU A 273 -16.12 -6.55 -13.27
CA LEU A 273 -17.25 -7.04 -14.07
C LEU A 273 -18.53 -6.23 -13.78
N VAL A 274 -18.81 -5.91 -12.52
CA VAL A 274 -19.98 -5.08 -12.13
C VAL A 274 -19.87 -3.67 -12.72
N ILE A 275 -18.71 -3.05 -12.62
CA ILE A 275 -18.46 -1.69 -13.14
C ILE A 275 -18.58 -1.68 -14.66
N HIS A 276 -18.05 -2.69 -15.35
CA HIS A 276 -18.15 -2.83 -16.79
C HIS A 276 -19.61 -2.99 -17.27
N THR A 277 -20.40 -3.81 -16.57
CA THR A 277 -21.82 -3.99 -16.90
C THR A 277 -22.68 -2.76 -16.61
N LEU A 278 -22.24 -1.85 -15.74
CA LEU A 278 -22.93 -0.61 -15.37
C LEU A 278 -22.33 0.64 -16.05
N ASN A 279 -21.68 0.50 -17.21
CA ASN A 279 -21.11 1.62 -17.97
C ASN A 279 -20.20 2.53 -17.12
N ASN A 280 -19.28 1.92 -16.37
CA ASN A 280 -18.28 2.58 -15.52
C ASN A 280 -18.82 3.29 -14.24
N GLU A 281 -20.08 3.04 -13.84
CA GLU A 281 -20.55 3.52 -12.54
C GLU A 281 -19.85 2.78 -11.39
N GLN A 282 -19.27 3.55 -10.47
CA GLN A 282 -18.52 3.03 -9.30
C GLN A 282 -19.27 3.18 -7.98
N SER A 283 -20.30 4.05 -7.94
CA SER A 283 -21.04 4.34 -6.72
C SER A 283 -22.00 3.22 -6.35
N VAL A 284 -21.79 2.58 -5.19
CA VAL A 284 -22.61 1.47 -4.68
C VAL A 284 -24.08 1.87 -4.45
N LEU A 285 -24.33 3.18 -4.25
CA LEU A 285 -25.70 3.70 -4.03
C LEU A 285 -26.55 3.64 -5.30
N LYS A 286 -25.91 3.71 -6.47
CA LYS A 286 -26.57 3.69 -7.79
C LYS A 286 -26.61 2.29 -8.40
N MET A 287 -25.97 1.30 -7.78
CA MET A 287 -25.94 -0.08 -8.24
C MET A 287 -27.23 -0.82 -7.85
N GLY A 288 -27.53 -1.91 -8.53
CA GLY A 288 -28.71 -2.75 -8.26
C GLY A 288 -28.93 -3.75 -9.38
N LEU A 289 -27.95 -4.65 -9.60
CA LEU A 289 -27.93 -5.60 -10.73
C LEU A 289 -28.76 -6.87 -10.47
N LYS A 290 -30.09 -6.74 -10.32
CA LYS A 290 -30.95 -7.92 -10.09
C LYS A 290 -30.88 -8.97 -11.21
N LYS A 291 -30.70 -8.52 -12.48
CA LYS A 291 -30.67 -9.39 -13.67
C LYS A 291 -29.26 -9.63 -14.23
N SER A 292 -28.20 -9.40 -13.46
CA SER A 292 -26.82 -9.58 -13.91
C SER A 292 -26.40 -11.05 -14.01
N SER A 293 -25.19 -11.26 -14.54
CA SER A 293 -24.57 -12.58 -14.64
C SER A 293 -24.52 -13.28 -13.27
N ILE A 294 -24.97 -14.51 -13.25
CA ILE A 294 -24.97 -15.38 -12.06
C ILE A 294 -23.55 -15.49 -11.50
N ILE A 295 -22.56 -15.62 -12.38
CA ILE A 295 -21.13 -15.77 -12.02
C ILE A 295 -20.61 -14.54 -11.26
N GLY A 296 -20.97 -13.32 -11.70
CA GLY A 296 -20.58 -12.10 -11.00
C GLY A 296 -21.15 -12.02 -9.58
N LYS A 297 -22.39 -12.50 -9.37
CA LYS A 297 -22.98 -12.58 -8.03
C LYS A 297 -22.24 -13.55 -7.13
N TYR A 298 -21.99 -14.76 -7.64
CA TYR A 298 -21.29 -15.79 -6.86
C TYR A 298 -19.86 -15.38 -6.55
N SER A 299 -19.14 -14.76 -7.48
CA SER A 299 -17.76 -14.35 -7.24
C SER A 299 -17.63 -13.27 -6.16
N ILE A 300 -18.51 -12.24 -6.15
CA ILE A 300 -18.52 -11.26 -5.05
C ILE A 300 -18.95 -11.92 -3.73
N LEU A 301 -19.93 -12.82 -3.78
CA LEU A 301 -20.37 -13.53 -2.57
C LEU A 301 -19.25 -14.39 -2.00
N CYS A 302 -18.60 -15.22 -2.80
CA CYS A 302 -17.47 -16.04 -2.35
C CYS A 302 -16.34 -15.17 -1.77
N GLY A 303 -15.94 -14.09 -2.45
CA GLY A 303 -14.91 -13.18 -1.96
C GLY A 303 -15.33 -12.47 -0.67
N SER A 304 -16.60 -12.07 -0.52
CA SER A 304 -17.11 -11.44 0.69
C SER A 304 -17.18 -12.40 1.87
N LEU A 305 -17.57 -13.65 1.68
CA LEU A 305 -17.55 -14.68 2.70
C LEU A 305 -16.13 -15.06 3.13
N ALA A 306 -15.21 -15.12 2.16
CA ALA A 306 -13.81 -15.40 2.45
C ALA A 306 -13.18 -14.30 3.32
N ILE A 307 -13.44 -13.01 3.04
CA ILE A 307 -12.89 -11.91 3.86
C ILE A 307 -13.46 -11.85 5.26
N ILE A 308 -14.74 -12.25 5.43
CA ILE A 308 -15.40 -12.33 6.74
C ILE A 308 -14.73 -13.40 7.61
N GLY A 309 -14.31 -14.51 7.01
CA GLY A 309 -13.87 -15.72 7.69
C GLY A 309 -15.04 -16.68 7.93
N PHE A 310 -15.96 -16.77 6.95
CA PHE A 310 -17.06 -17.74 7.06
C PHE A 310 -16.52 -19.18 6.99
N PRO A 311 -17.03 -20.13 7.78
CA PRO A 311 -16.57 -21.52 7.80
C PRO A 311 -16.41 -22.11 6.39
N PHE A 312 -15.39 -22.92 6.20
CA PHE A 312 -14.97 -23.58 4.94
C PHE A 312 -14.40 -22.66 3.84
N PHE A 313 -14.35 -21.35 4.04
CA PHE A 313 -13.64 -20.45 3.13
C PHE A 313 -12.19 -20.21 3.59
N THR A 314 -11.31 -19.80 2.65
CA THR A 314 -9.89 -19.58 2.91
C THR A 314 -9.61 -18.65 4.09
N GLY A 315 -10.45 -17.62 4.28
CA GLY A 315 -10.31 -16.67 5.38
C GLY A 315 -10.53 -17.28 6.76
N TYR A 316 -11.39 -18.28 6.88
CA TYR A 316 -11.63 -18.99 8.14
C TYR A 316 -10.36 -19.64 8.67
N TYR A 317 -9.67 -20.40 7.82
CA TYR A 317 -8.46 -21.11 8.22
C TYR A 317 -7.31 -20.17 8.65
N SER A 318 -7.23 -18.97 8.11
CA SER A 318 -6.15 -18.04 8.43
C SER A 318 -6.55 -16.97 9.44
N LYS A 319 -7.71 -16.33 9.27
CA LYS A 319 -8.15 -15.20 10.11
C LYS A 319 -8.55 -15.63 11.51
N ASP A 320 -9.33 -16.69 11.64
CA ASP A 320 -9.78 -17.17 12.94
C ASP A 320 -8.58 -17.73 13.71
N LEU A 321 -7.69 -18.47 13.04
CA LEU A 321 -6.46 -18.99 13.64
C LEU A 321 -5.59 -17.88 14.25
N PHE A 322 -5.36 -16.79 13.56
CA PHE A 322 -4.55 -15.72 14.16
C PHE A 322 -5.28 -14.97 15.28
N LEU A 323 -6.60 -14.78 15.19
CA LEU A 323 -7.38 -14.17 16.30
C LEU A 323 -7.34 -15.04 17.56
N GLU A 324 -7.40 -16.35 17.40
CA GLU A 324 -7.22 -17.29 18.50
C GLU A 324 -5.84 -17.20 19.13
N LEU A 325 -4.79 -17.14 18.32
CA LEU A 325 -3.41 -17.01 18.81
C LEU A 325 -3.14 -15.68 19.52
N LEU A 326 -3.73 -14.60 19.04
CA LEU A 326 -3.66 -13.31 19.70
C LEU A 326 -4.33 -13.34 21.08
N ALA A 327 -5.41 -14.12 21.23
CA ALA A 327 -6.12 -14.26 22.50
C ALA A 327 -5.34 -15.07 23.56
N LEU A 328 -4.38 -15.91 23.14
CA LEU A 328 -3.52 -16.64 24.06
C LEU A 328 -2.47 -15.73 24.73
N ASN A 329 -2.07 -14.68 24.05
CA ASN A 329 -1.04 -13.77 24.54
C ASN A 329 -1.67 -12.62 25.35
N ASN A 330 -1.69 -12.77 26.68
CA ASN A 330 -2.26 -11.79 27.61
C ASN A 330 -1.47 -10.45 27.70
N PHE A 331 -0.32 -10.32 27.04
CA PHE A 331 0.56 -9.16 27.18
C PHE A 331 -0.02 -7.86 26.62
N MET A 332 -0.90 -7.92 25.60
CA MET A 332 -1.46 -6.73 24.94
C MET A 332 -2.96 -6.91 24.64
N ILE A 333 -3.77 -6.53 25.60
CA ILE A 333 -5.24 -6.59 25.48
C ILE A 333 -5.76 -5.57 24.45
N PHE A 334 -5.16 -4.37 24.36
CA PHE A 334 -5.61 -3.30 23.49
C PHE A 334 -5.56 -3.66 21.97
N PRO A 335 -4.45 -4.17 21.38
CA PRO A 335 -4.42 -4.60 20.01
C PRO A 335 -5.43 -5.72 19.69
N LEU A 336 -5.65 -6.64 20.62
CA LEU A 336 -6.61 -7.73 20.49
C LEU A 336 -8.05 -7.19 20.34
N TRP A 337 -8.48 -6.28 21.21
CA TRP A 337 -9.83 -5.70 21.13
C TRP A 337 -10.05 -4.92 19.85
N LEU A 338 -9.06 -4.12 19.41
CA LEU A 338 -9.13 -3.44 18.13
C LEU A 338 -9.25 -4.43 16.96
N GLY A 339 -8.53 -5.55 17.03
CA GLY A 339 -8.64 -6.63 16.06
C GLY A 339 -10.06 -7.22 15.98
N TYR A 340 -10.69 -7.53 17.09
CA TYR A 340 -12.07 -8.05 17.11
C TYR A 340 -13.08 -7.02 16.60
N ILE A 341 -12.96 -5.76 16.99
CA ILE A 341 -13.85 -4.69 16.48
C ILE A 341 -13.65 -4.53 14.97
N ALA A 342 -12.42 -4.56 14.49
CA ALA A 342 -12.15 -4.49 13.05
C ALA A 342 -12.71 -5.74 12.32
N ALA A 343 -12.65 -6.94 12.89
CA ALA A 343 -13.23 -8.15 12.33
C ALA A 343 -14.76 -8.02 12.19
N SER A 344 -15.40 -7.41 13.17
CA SER A 344 -16.83 -7.14 13.14
C SER A 344 -17.21 -6.13 12.03
N LEU A 345 -16.41 -5.05 11.88
CA LEU A 345 -16.60 -4.08 10.81
C LEU A 345 -16.34 -4.68 9.41
N THR A 346 -15.41 -5.66 9.28
CA THR A 346 -15.20 -6.36 8.00
C THR A 346 -16.46 -7.09 7.54
N CYS A 347 -17.19 -7.70 8.46
CA CYS A 347 -18.48 -8.33 8.16
C CYS A 347 -19.50 -7.28 7.66
N PHE A 348 -19.57 -6.14 8.35
CA PHE A 348 -20.50 -5.07 8.00
C PHE A 348 -20.31 -4.56 6.57
N TYR A 349 -19.11 -4.12 6.21
CA TYR A 349 -18.91 -3.50 4.89
C TYR A 349 -18.98 -4.53 3.74
N SER A 350 -18.54 -5.76 3.94
CA SER A 350 -18.56 -6.78 2.90
C SER A 350 -19.98 -7.22 2.55
N LEU A 351 -20.83 -7.45 3.54
CA LEU A 351 -22.23 -7.75 3.31
C LEU A 351 -23.01 -6.55 2.76
N LYS A 352 -22.72 -5.33 3.26
CA LYS A 352 -23.29 -4.09 2.72
C LYS A 352 -22.99 -3.93 1.23
N THR A 353 -21.75 -4.15 0.81
CA THR A 353 -21.37 -4.04 -0.61
C THR A 353 -22.05 -5.09 -1.46
N PHE A 354 -22.09 -6.34 -1.01
CA PHE A 354 -22.81 -7.40 -1.71
C PHE A 354 -24.29 -7.09 -1.86
N TYR A 355 -24.97 -6.71 -0.76
CA TYR A 355 -26.39 -6.39 -0.79
C TYR A 355 -26.70 -5.21 -1.72
N LYS A 356 -25.93 -4.12 -1.62
CA LYS A 356 -26.17 -2.92 -2.43
C LYS A 356 -25.84 -3.12 -3.91
N SER A 357 -24.82 -3.90 -4.24
CA SER A 357 -24.46 -4.13 -5.64
C SER A 357 -25.52 -4.95 -6.41
N TYR A 358 -26.22 -5.88 -5.73
CA TYR A 358 -27.11 -6.81 -6.42
C TYR A 358 -28.57 -6.77 -6.01
N TYR A 359 -28.89 -6.37 -4.77
CA TYR A 359 -30.26 -6.46 -4.23
C TYR A 359 -30.93 -5.10 -3.98
N SER A 360 -30.22 -3.99 -4.02
CA SER A 360 -30.83 -2.67 -3.89
C SER A 360 -31.74 -2.34 -5.06
N TYR A 361 -32.72 -1.48 -4.82
CA TYR A 361 -33.55 -0.95 -5.90
C TYR A 361 -32.70 0.00 -6.74
N PHE A 362 -32.74 -0.21 -8.05
CA PHE A 362 -32.10 0.64 -9.04
C PHE A 362 -32.72 2.04 -8.99
N SER A 363 -31.93 3.06 -8.73
CA SER A 363 -32.41 4.45 -8.68
C SER A 363 -32.51 5.13 -10.05
N TYR A 364 -32.06 4.46 -11.12
CA TYR A 364 -32.13 4.95 -12.49
C TYR A 364 -32.82 3.96 -13.41
N ASN A 365 -33.79 4.46 -14.22
CA ASN A 365 -34.36 3.72 -15.35
C ASN A 365 -33.33 3.60 -16.49
N PHE A 366 -32.27 2.83 -16.27
CA PHE A 366 -31.42 2.41 -17.36
C PHE A 366 -32.15 1.25 -18.10
N ASN A 367 -32.89 1.56 -19.13
CA ASN A 367 -33.13 0.64 -20.26
C ASN A 367 -31.80 0.37 -21.00
N THR A 368 -30.74 0.21 -20.27
CA THR A 368 -29.40 0.03 -20.80
C THR A 368 -29.18 -1.45 -21.00
N TYR A 369 -28.99 -1.75 -22.22
CA TYR A 369 -28.22 -2.81 -22.83
C TYR A 369 -27.34 -3.51 -21.78
N LEU A 370 -27.91 -4.50 -21.09
CA LEU A 370 -27.14 -5.53 -20.45
C LEU A 370 -26.38 -6.19 -21.56
N ASN A 371 -25.15 -5.77 -21.81
CA ASN A 371 -24.26 -6.48 -22.68
C ASN A 371 -24.03 -7.84 -22.05
N ASN A 372 -24.91 -8.79 -22.39
CA ASN A 372 -24.84 -10.18 -21.95
C ASN A 372 -23.65 -10.93 -22.57
N ASN A 373 -22.82 -10.25 -23.34
CA ASN A 373 -21.61 -10.80 -23.91
C ASN A 373 -20.52 -10.89 -22.81
N ASN A 374 -20.77 -11.73 -21.83
CA ASN A 374 -19.70 -12.14 -20.92
C ASN A 374 -18.73 -13.00 -21.73
N SER A 375 -17.66 -12.38 -22.22
CA SER A 375 -16.58 -13.11 -22.89
C SER A 375 -16.02 -14.18 -21.94
N PHE A 376 -15.65 -15.33 -22.47
CA PHE A 376 -15.04 -16.41 -21.69
C PHE A 376 -13.83 -15.91 -20.87
N PHE A 377 -13.08 -14.94 -21.41
CA PHE A 377 -11.92 -14.34 -20.76
C PHE A 377 -12.25 -13.56 -19.48
N LEU A 378 -13.47 -13.05 -19.31
CA LEU A 378 -13.92 -12.46 -18.03
C LEU A 378 -14.34 -13.52 -17.01
N ILE A 379 -14.95 -14.62 -17.49
CA ILE A 379 -15.56 -15.64 -16.64
C ILE A 379 -14.52 -16.59 -16.05
N ILE A 380 -13.55 -17.06 -16.86
CA ILE A 380 -12.55 -18.06 -16.44
C ILE A 380 -11.76 -17.63 -15.20
N PRO A 381 -11.19 -16.40 -15.15
CA PRO A 381 -10.47 -15.96 -13.95
C PRO A 381 -11.34 -15.92 -12.70
N LEU A 382 -12.60 -15.48 -12.81
CA LEU A 382 -13.52 -15.41 -11.69
C LEU A 382 -13.86 -16.81 -11.16
N PHE A 383 -14.05 -17.77 -12.05
CA PHE A 383 -14.35 -19.15 -11.68
C PHE A 383 -13.16 -19.81 -10.97
N ILE A 384 -11.96 -19.71 -11.52
CA ILE A 384 -10.73 -20.31 -10.95
C ILE A 384 -10.41 -19.70 -9.58
N LEU A 385 -10.43 -18.36 -9.48
CA LEU A 385 -10.18 -17.67 -8.20
C LEU A 385 -11.32 -17.95 -7.19
N GLY A 386 -12.55 -18.12 -7.66
CA GLY A 386 -13.68 -18.53 -6.83
C GLY A 386 -13.47 -19.91 -6.20
N LEU A 387 -13.08 -20.90 -6.98
CA LEU A 387 -12.69 -22.22 -6.48
C LEU A 387 -11.49 -22.12 -5.54
N GLY A 388 -10.49 -21.32 -5.89
CA GLY A 388 -9.33 -21.07 -5.03
C GLY A 388 -9.73 -20.51 -3.67
N SER A 389 -10.70 -19.60 -3.62
CA SER A 389 -11.18 -19.00 -2.36
C SER A 389 -11.91 -19.98 -1.43
N ILE A 390 -12.27 -21.15 -1.91
CA ILE A 390 -12.91 -22.22 -1.12
C ILE A 390 -11.88 -23.26 -0.69
N TYR A 391 -11.10 -23.80 -1.63
CA TYR A 391 -10.28 -25.00 -1.39
C TYR A 391 -8.85 -24.70 -0.90
N LEU A 392 -8.23 -23.59 -1.32
CA LEU A 392 -6.80 -23.37 -1.06
C LEU A 392 -6.49 -23.10 0.42
N GLY A 393 -7.45 -22.60 1.21
CA GLY A 393 -7.26 -22.44 2.65
C GLY A 393 -7.03 -23.76 3.37
N TYR A 394 -7.80 -24.78 3.04
CA TYR A 394 -7.64 -26.10 3.62
C TYR A 394 -6.34 -26.79 3.19
N THR A 395 -6.04 -26.78 1.89
CA THR A 395 -4.86 -27.47 1.36
C THR A 395 -3.55 -26.84 1.85
N PHE A 396 -3.46 -25.50 1.87
CA PHE A 396 -2.26 -24.80 2.31
C PHE A 396 -2.10 -24.72 3.83
N ASN A 397 -3.16 -24.91 4.60
CA ASN A 397 -3.04 -24.97 6.06
C ASN A 397 -2.09 -26.09 6.50
N ASN A 398 -2.18 -27.26 5.88
CA ASN A 398 -1.32 -28.39 6.20
C ASN A 398 0.14 -28.21 5.70
N ILE A 399 0.36 -27.37 4.71
CA ILE A 399 1.69 -27.15 4.12
C ILE A 399 2.45 -26.05 4.87
N ILE A 400 1.77 -24.98 5.26
CA ILE A 400 2.39 -23.77 5.84
C ILE A 400 2.40 -23.82 7.37
N CYS A 401 1.26 -24.22 7.95
CA CYS A 401 1.12 -24.39 9.39
C CYS A 401 1.43 -25.84 9.74
N GLU A 402 2.57 -26.09 10.34
CA GLU A 402 2.89 -27.41 10.87
C GLU A 402 1.79 -27.88 11.83
N PRO A 403 1.38 -29.17 11.82
CA PRO A 403 0.28 -29.69 12.63
C PRO A 403 0.51 -29.56 14.16
N LEU A 404 1.69 -29.13 14.59
CA LEU A 404 2.08 -28.96 15.99
C LEU A 404 1.50 -27.70 16.68
N PHE A 405 0.94 -26.75 15.92
CA PHE A 405 0.38 -25.52 16.48
C PHE A 405 -1.16 -25.52 16.49
N ILE A 406 -1.75 -26.44 17.21
CA ILE A 406 -3.17 -26.32 17.57
C ILE A 406 -3.22 -25.51 18.88
N PRO A 407 -3.64 -24.24 18.86
CA PRO A 407 -3.74 -23.46 20.08
C PRO A 407 -4.78 -24.06 21.00
N ILE A 408 -4.39 -24.40 22.22
CA ILE A 408 -5.33 -24.84 23.26
C ILE A 408 -5.98 -23.55 23.81
N VAL A 409 -7.05 -23.13 23.18
CA VAL A 409 -7.79 -21.90 23.51
C VAL A 409 -9.10 -22.25 24.19
N ASN A 410 -9.56 -21.41 25.08
CA ASN A 410 -10.88 -21.56 25.72
C ASN A 410 -11.99 -21.54 24.65
N ASN A 411 -12.98 -22.41 24.79
CA ASN A 411 -14.10 -22.51 23.84
C ASN A 411 -14.79 -21.15 23.59
N PHE A 412 -14.85 -20.28 24.58
CA PHE A 412 -15.42 -18.94 24.45
C PHE A 412 -14.65 -18.07 23.42
N THR A 413 -13.33 -18.06 23.45
CA THR A 413 -12.51 -17.26 22.53
C THR A 413 -12.56 -17.80 21.10
N LYS A 414 -12.74 -19.11 20.89
CA LYS A 414 -12.98 -19.72 19.57
C LYS A 414 -14.30 -19.30 18.96
N ILE A 415 -15.35 -19.22 19.75
CA ILE A 415 -16.70 -18.92 19.26
C ILE A 415 -16.93 -17.41 19.14
N LEU A 416 -16.14 -16.58 19.83
CA LEU A 416 -16.32 -15.14 19.90
C LEU A 416 -16.33 -14.45 18.51
N PRO A 417 -15.44 -14.74 17.54
CA PRO A 417 -15.51 -14.17 16.19
C PRO A 417 -16.83 -14.49 15.50
N LEU A 418 -17.30 -15.73 15.59
CA LEU A 418 -18.57 -16.18 14.97
C LEU A 418 -19.79 -15.50 15.62
N ILE A 419 -19.77 -15.30 16.94
CA ILE A 419 -20.83 -14.56 17.65
C ILE A 419 -20.88 -13.11 17.19
N LEU A 420 -19.73 -12.44 17.07
CA LEU A 420 -19.65 -11.07 16.59
C LEU A 420 -20.16 -10.94 15.15
N ILE A 421 -19.80 -11.87 14.29
CA ILE A 421 -20.29 -11.93 12.91
C ILE A 421 -21.82 -12.08 12.90
N SER A 422 -22.39 -12.98 13.68
CA SER A 422 -23.84 -13.23 13.72
C SER A 422 -24.63 -12.02 14.26
N ILE A 423 -24.13 -11.36 15.30
CA ILE A 423 -24.75 -10.14 15.85
C ILE A 423 -24.77 -9.04 14.81
N ILE A 424 -23.66 -8.83 14.10
CA ILE A 424 -23.57 -7.75 13.10
C ILE A 424 -24.41 -8.05 11.87
N THR A 425 -24.45 -9.29 11.40
CA THR A 425 -25.36 -9.65 10.31
C THR A 425 -26.81 -9.36 10.68
N TYR A 426 -27.22 -9.71 11.90
CA TYR A 426 -28.56 -9.41 12.40
C TYR A 426 -28.85 -7.90 12.47
N LEU A 427 -27.91 -7.12 13.01
CA LEU A 427 -28.03 -5.67 13.07
C LEU A 427 -28.08 -5.03 11.68
N LEU A 428 -27.31 -5.55 10.71
CA LEU A 428 -27.34 -5.08 9.33
C LEU A 428 -28.73 -5.23 8.71
N PHE A 429 -29.33 -6.41 8.81
CA PHE A 429 -30.67 -6.64 8.25
C PHE A 429 -31.74 -5.74 8.87
N ARG A 430 -31.58 -5.36 10.13
CA ARG A 430 -32.51 -4.45 10.81
C ARG A 430 -32.26 -2.97 10.51
N LEU A 431 -31.01 -2.55 10.33
CA LEU A 431 -30.63 -1.14 10.22
C LEU A 431 -30.57 -0.60 8.79
N ILE A 432 -30.40 -1.47 7.78
CA ILE A 432 -30.32 -1.03 6.36
C ILE A 432 -31.51 -0.16 5.92
N PRO A 433 -32.77 -0.42 6.33
CA PRO A 433 -33.90 0.41 5.92
C PRO A 433 -33.96 1.80 6.56
N ASN A 434 -33.40 2.01 7.77
CA ASN A 434 -33.68 3.18 8.63
C ASN A 434 -32.48 4.09 8.91
N TYR A 435 -31.46 4.10 8.08
CA TYR A 435 -30.16 4.75 8.33
C TYR A 435 -30.15 6.28 8.22
N ASN A 436 -31.06 7.03 8.82
CA ASN A 436 -31.15 8.45 8.45
C ASN A 436 -30.83 9.52 9.50
N PHE A 437 -30.70 9.31 10.79
CA PHE A 437 -30.61 10.51 11.63
C PHE A 437 -29.58 10.57 12.78
N PHE A 438 -29.19 9.50 13.41
CA PHE A 438 -28.40 9.61 14.65
C PHE A 438 -26.88 9.68 14.49
N PHE A 439 -26.32 9.41 13.30
CA PHE A 439 -24.87 9.31 13.07
C PHE A 439 -24.34 10.20 11.92
N PHE A 440 -25.03 11.29 11.60
CA PHE A 440 -24.64 12.13 10.46
C PHE A 440 -23.22 12.73 10.64
N SER A 441 -22.88 13.22 11.82
CA SER A 441 -21.56 13.78 12.15
C SER A 441 -20.46 12.71 12.11
N VAL A 442 -20.71 11.54 12.70
CA VAL A 442 -19.78 10.40 12.67
C VAL A 442 -19.61 9.89 11.25
N LYS A 443 -20.70 9.74 10.50
CA LYS A 443 -20.64 9.34 9.10
C LYS A 443 -19.81 10.32 8.26
N ASN A 444 -20.00 11.62 8.43
CA ASN A 444 -19.22 12.63 7.73
C ASN A 444 -17.73 12.58 8.10
N PHE A 445 -17.39 12.35 9.37
CA PHE A 445 -16.02 12.17 9.81
C PHE A 445 -15.38 10.95 9.16
N LEU A 446 -16.08 9.81 9.12
CA LEU A 446 -15.62 8.57 8.51
C LEU A 446 -15.54 8.68 6.98
N THR A 447 -16.51 9.30 6.30
CA THR A 447 -16.47 9.48 4.84
C THR A 447 -15.35 10.41 4.39
N LYS A 448 -14.99 11.40 5.22
CA LYS A 448 -13.82 12.27 5.02
C LYS A 448 -12.49 11.61 5.46
N THR A 449 -12.47 10.29 5.60
CA THR A 449 -11.26 9.52 5.90
C THR A 449 -10.53 9.97 7.17
N TRP A 450 -11.28 10.15 8.26
CA TRP A 450 -10.78 10.66 9.55
C TRP A 450 -10.04 12.01 9.41
N LEU A 451 -10.39 12.80 8.43
CA LEU A 451 -9.76 14.08 8.10
C LEU A 451 -8.25 14.03 7.80
N PHE A 452 -7.69 12.83 7.55
CA PHE A 452 -6.26 12.67 7.26
C PHE A 452 -5.80 13.52 6.06
N ASN A 453 -6.60 13.58 4.98
CA ASN A 453 -6.27 14.43 3.83
C ASN A 453 -6.25 15.91 4.19
N GLU A 454 -7.16 16.37 5.05
CA GLU A 454 -7.19 17.77 5.50
C GLU A 454 -5.99 18.08 6.41
N ILE A 455 -5.63 17.16 7.30
CA ILE A 455 -4.46 17.28 8.17
C ILE A 455 -3.18 17.35 7.34
N ALA A 456 -3.00 16.41 6.38
CA ALA A 456 -1.84 16.40 5.51
C ALA A 456 -1.72 17.69 4.69
N ASN A 457 -2.83 18.17 4.09
CA ASN A 457 -2.81 19.36 3.27
C ASN A 457 -2.62 20.65 4.11
N LYS A 458 -3.31 20.78 5.23
CA LYS A 458 -3.25 22.00 6.05
C LYS A 458 -1.97 22.10 6.87
N ILE A 459 -1.51 21.02 7.47
CA ILE A 459 -0.36 21.04 8.36
C ILE A 459 0.92 20.84 7.57
N ILE A 460 1.09 19.68 6.91
CA ILE A 460 2.35 19.30 6.28
C ILE A 460 2.66 20.22 5.09
N ILE A 461 1.72 20.35 4.16
CA ILE A 461 1.96 21.12 2.92
C ILE A 461 2.09 22.61 3.23
N LYS A 462 1.23 23.18 4.07
CA LYS A 462 1.29 24.61 4.39
C LYS A 462 2.56 24.97 5.15
N ILE A 463 2.99 24.15 6.10
CA ILE A 463 4.24 24.40 6.85
C ILE A 463 5.45 24.27 5.93
N SER A 464 5.51 23.21 5.10
CA SER A 464 6.61 23.02 4.16
C SER A 464 6.67 24.15 3.12
N PHE A 465 5.54 24.57 2.55
CA PHE A 465 5.51 25.70 1.62
C PHE A 465 6.01 26.99 2.24
N ASN A 466 5.61 27.30 3.48
CA ASN A 466 6.11 28.49 4.17
C ASN A 466 7.61 28.41 4.44
N TYR A 467 8.11 27.24 4.81
CA TYR A 467 9.54 27.01 5.02
C TYR A 467 10.34 27.14 3.71
N PHE A 468 9.90 26.50 2.64
CA PHE A 468 10.54 26.61 1.32
C PHE A 468 10.47 28.03 0.75
N LYS A 469 9.37 28.74 0.97
CA LYS A 469 9.26 30.16 0.59
C LYS A 469 10.25 31.04 1.35
N MET A 470 10.53 30.70 2.61
CA MET A 470 11.53 31.41 3.41
C MET A 470 12.95 31.08 2.92
N ILE A 471 13.25 29.82 2.60
CA ILE A 471 14.52 29.40 2.01
C ILE A 471 14.75 30.11 0.68
N TYR A 472 13.78 30.04 -0.23
CA TYR A 472 13.83 30.70 -1.54
C TYR A 472 14.14 32.21 -1.40
N LYS A 473 13.43 32.91 -0.52
CA LYS A 473 13.66 34.35 -0.32
C LYS A 473 15.03 34.67 0.26
N LYS A 474 15.53 33.87 1.24
CA LYS A 474 16.78 34.17 1.95
C LYS A 474 18.02 33.60 1.24
N ILE A 475 17.92 32.40 0.72
CA ILE A 475 19.06 31.70 0.12
C ILE A 475 19.14 31.99 -1.37
N ASP A 476 18.10 31.68 -2.14
CA ASP A 476 18.17 31.81 -3.59
C ASP A 476 18.21 33.26 -4.04
N ASN A 477 17.27 34.10 -3.59
CA ASN A 477 17.16 35.49 -4.04
C ASN A 477 18.08 36.47 -3.29
N GLN A 478 18.69 36.10 -2.17
CA GLN A 478 19.63 37.00 -1.47
C GLN A 478 21.05 36.48 -1.55
N ILE A 479 21.34 35.30 -0.97
CA ILE A 479 22.71 34.82 -0.84
C ILE A 479 23.27 34.38 -2.18
N LEU A 480 22.57 33.48 -2.89
CA LEU A 480 23.04 32.94 -4.17
C LEU A 480 23.06 34.00 -5.26
N GLU A 481 22.07 34.91 -5.27
CA GLU A 481 22.06 36.00 -6.24
C GLU A 481 23.16 37.02 -5.99
N TYR A 482 23.52 37.26 -4.72
CA TYR A 482 24.66 38.13 -4.36
C TYR A 482 26.01 37.53 -4.73
N ILE A 483 26.17 36.20 -4.68
CA ILE A 483 27.39 35.49 -5.07
C ILE A 483 27.42 35.21 -6.58
N SER A 484 26.29 35.24 -7.26
CA SER A 484 26.17 34.97 -8.70
C SER A 484 26.69 36.11 -9.57
N ALA A 485 26.63 35.90 -10.87
CA ALA A 485 27.08 36.89 -11.87
C ALA A 485 26.41 38.26 -11.71
N SER A 486 25.14 38.31 -11.27
CA SER A 486 24.41 39.57 -11.01
C SER A 486 24.99 40.34 -9.82
N GLY A 487 25.31 39.66 -8.73
CA GLY A 487 25.94 40.28 -7.57
C GLY A 487 27.36 40.77 -7.86
N LEU A 488 28.15 39.95 -8.54
CA LEU A 488 29.48 40.36 -9.00
C LEU A 488 29.43 41.57 -9.95
N SER A 489 28.47 41.59 -10.88
CA SER A 489 28.31 42.75 -11.78
C SER A 489 27.92 44.03 -11.02
N ASN A 490 27.10 43.91 -9.98
CA ASN A 490 26.70 45.04 -9.14
C ASN A 490 27.88 45.55 -8.28
N ILE A 491 28.73 44.66 -7.75
CA ILE A 491 29.94 45.02 -7.03
C ILE A 491 30.91 45.74 -7.97
N ILE A 492 31.08 45.24 -9.20
CA ILE A 492 31.95 45.87 -10.21
C ILE A 492 31.39 47.25 -10.60
N LYS A 493 30.10 47.38 -10.82
CA LYS A 493 29.44 48.67 -11.10
C LYS A 493 29.59 49.67 -9.95
N TYR A 494 29.42 49.21 -8.71
CA TYR A 494 29.61 50.03 -7.53
C TYR A 494 31.05 50.49 -7.40
N ASN A 495 32.02 49.60 -7.57
CA ASN A 495 33.45 49.94 -7.55
C ASN A 495 33.85 50.88 -8.72
N SER A 496 33.25 50.69 -9.91
CA SER A 496 33.47 51.57 -11.04
C SER A 496 32.90 52.99 -10.81
N SER A 497 31.75 53.10 -10.14
CA SER A 497 31.16 54.40 -9.79
C SER A 497 31.99 55.15 -8.74
N ILE A 498 32.59 54.43 -7.78
CA ILE A 498 33.55 55.00 -6.82
C ILE A 498 34.79 55.45 -7.55
N ASN A 499 35.36 54.64 -8.45
CA ASN A 499 36.51 54.98 -9.22
C ASN A 499 36.32 56.22 -10.13
N ASN A 500 35.15 56.37 -10.75
CA ASN A 500 34.84 57.56 -11.55
C ASN A 500 34.92 58.88 -10.75
N ASN A 501 34.64 58.85 -9.44
CA ASN A 501 34.81 60.01 -8.57
C ASN A 501 36.27 60.24 -8.12
N PHE A 502 37.15 59.24 -8.31
CA PHE A 502 38.56 59.30 -7.91
C PHE A 502 39.54 59.63 -9.07
N TRP A 503 39.07 59.65 -10.34
CA TRP A 503 39.91 59.84 -11.52
C TRP A 503 40.54 61.23 -11.60
N LEU A 504 40.23 62.16 -10.72
CA LEU A 504 40.85 63.51 -10.66
C LEU A 504 42.15 63.57 -9.83
N ASN A 505 42.55 62.49 -9.13
CA ASN A 505 43.75 62.45 -8.32
C ASN A 505 44.64 61.22 -8.62
N ILE A 506 45.92 61.36 -8.85
CA ILE A 506 46.86 60.27 -9.17
C ILE A 506 47.02 59.26 -8.01
N LEU A 507 46.90 59.71 -6.78
CA LEU A 507 47.10 58.91 -5.58
C LEU A 507 46.12 57.73 -5.48
N PRO A 508 44.82 57.86 -5.73
CA PRO A 508 43.87 56.74 -5.72
C PRO A 508 44.13 55.69 -6.81
N PHE A 509 44.68 56.11 -7.96
CA PHE A 509 45.03 55.18 -9.03
C PHE A 509 46.18 54.23 -8.60
N ILE A 510 47.20 54.73 -7.91
CA ILE A 510 48.30 53.92 -7.37
C ILE A 510 47.82 52.97 -6.29
N ILE A 511 46.92 53.41 -5.39
CA ILE A 511 46.36 52.57 -4.33
C ILE A 511 45.51 51.46 -4.93
N ASN A 512 44.70 51.74 -5.94
CA ASN A 512 43.85 50.75 -6.59
C ASN A 512 44.68 49.70 -7.37
N SER A 513 45.79 50.10 -8.02
CA SER A 513 46.67 49.15 -8.69
C SER A 513 47.40 48.24 -7.69
N LEU A 514 47.76 48.73 -6.53
CA LEU A 514 48.35 47.96 -5.44
C LEU A 514 47.33 46.95 -4.84
N ILE A 515 46.07 47.35 -4.65
CA ILE A 515 45.00 46.45 -4.18
C ILE A 515 44.78 45.31 -5.18
N TRP A 516 44.72 45.63 -6.48
CA TRP A 516 44.57 44.61 -7.51
C TRP A 516 45.77 43.66 -7.60
N SER A 517 46.98 44.15 -7.42
CA SER A 517 48.18 43.30 -7.39
C SER A 517 48.17 42.36 -6.17
N ILE A 518 47.71 42.81 -5.02
CA ILE A 518 47.59 41.97 -3.82
C ILE A 518 46.49 40.92 -4.01
N ILE A 519 45.37 41.27 -4.59
CA ILE A 519 44.24 40.32 -4.88
C ILE A 519 44.73 39.25 -5.87
N ILE A 520 45.44 39.63 -6.93
CA ILE A 520 46.00 38.69 -7.90
C ILE A 520 47.01 37.74 -7.24
N ILE A 521 47.90 38.26 -6.39
CA ILE A 521 48.86 37.43 -5.64
C ILE A 521 48.11 36.45 -4.71
N PHE A 522 47.02 36.87 -4.05
CA PHE A 522 46.23 36.00 -3.19
C PHE A 522 45.44 34.92 -3.95
N PHE A 523 45.14 35.14 -5.22
CA PHE A 523 44.46 34.14 -6.07
C PHE A 523 45.42 33.17 -6.77
N PHE A 524 46.71 33.51 -6.87
CA PHE A 524 47.74 32.68 -7.52
C PHE A 524 48.68 31.96 -6.53
N PHE A 525 48.56 32.21 -5.23
CA PHE A 525 49.17 31.47 -4.13
C PHE A 525 48.09 30.83 -3.24
#